data_b4c7e1593b1f53608951a938208d267f
#
_entry.id   b4c7e1593b1f53608951a938208d267f
#
_cell.length_a   1.000
_cell.length_b   1.000
_cell.length_c   1.000
_cell.angle_alpha   90.00
_cell.angle_beta   90.00
_cell.angle_gamma   90.00
#
_symmetry.space_group_name_H-M   'P 1'
#
loop_
_entity.id
_entity.type
_entity.pdbx_description
1 polymer ?
#
loop_
_entity_poly.entity_id
_entity_poly.type
_entity_poly.pdbx_seq_one_letter_code
_entity_poly.pdbx_strand_id
1 'polypeptide(L)'
;MTVRAALTLAVLAAGCRGSAAPPVPVSAGIPAAAPASLGFDSTRLAGAVGYLRAAADSGAFPGAVLAVGRHGRLALLAPVGVYAVSDRRPVQAGTIYDLASLTKVVALTTACMLLVDEGKLALDAPVQRYVPEFIGPLKDRVTIRHLLTHSAGLVADLPLYDSTRTRAAALHAVDTTTLLAPPGTTYRYSDLSAIVLMQVVERLAGEPLDRFLTRRVFGPLAMPSTRFLPPPGWRDRIAPTENDTIFRHRLLVGEVHDESAARLGGVSGNAGLFSNALDLSRLAALLLNGGAWDTLQLIRAETVAEFTRRQDIPVGSTRALGWDTPSDSGYSSAGSKLSRHSFGHTGYTGTSLWLDPERDQFIILLTNRVNPTRANTMILHVRSQVADLVVDALTHPEL
;
A
#
# COMPACT_ATOMS: atom_id res chain seq x y z
N MET A 1 42.31 5.72 75.30
CA MET A 1 41.84 6.74 74.35
C MET A 1 41.68 6.04 73.00
N THR A 2 40.50 5.63 72.68
CA THR A 2 40.16 4.88 71.44
C THR A 2 39.37 5.82 70.51
N VAL A 3 40.01 6.15 69.39
CA VAL A 3 39.41 6.98 68.33
C VAL A 3 38.57 6.05 67.41
N ARG A 4 37.27 6.26 67.35
CA ARG A 4 36.36 5.61 66.35
C ARG A 4 36.36 6.45 65.08
N ALA A 5 36.79 5.87 63.97
CA ALA A 5 36.64 6.44 62.66
C ALA A 5 35.25 6.09 62.10
N ALA A 6 34.46 7.10 61.77
CA ALA A 6 33.17 6.92 61.07
C ALA A 6 33.40 6.89 59.55
N LEU A 7 33.02 5.78 58.91
CA LEU A 7 33.05 5.63 57.47
C LEU A 7 31.70 6.14 56.91
N THR A 8 31.74 7.23 56.15
CA THR A 8 30.57 7.74 55.45
C THR A 8 30.48 7.10 54.07
N LEU A 9 29.45 6.27 53.86
CA LEU A 9 29.17 5.63 52.57
C LEU A 9 28.42 6.62 51.69
N ALA A 10 29.03 7.15 50.64
CA ALA A 10 28.38 7.94 49.61
C ALA A 10 27.71 7.01 48.60
N VAL A 11 26.38 6.95 48.57
CA VAL A 11 25.57 6.27 47.54
C VAL A 11 25.50 7.15 46.30
N LEU A 12 26.25 6.80 45.25
CA LEU A 12 26.09 7.39 43.92
C LEU A 12 24.82 6.84 43.29
N ALA A 13 23.78 7.62 43.23
CA ALA A 13 22.57 7.35 42.43
C ALA A 13 22.95 7.54 40.95
N ALA A 14 23.23 6.47 40.23
CA ALA A 14 23.32 6.48 38.77
C ALA A 14 21.93 6.68 38.20
N GLY A 15 21.58 7.94 37.86
CA GLY A 15 20.37 8.26 37.12
C GLY A 15 20.45 7.67 35.73
N CYS A 16 19.66 6.62 35.44
CA CYS A 16 19.39 6.18 34.07
C CYS A 16 18.73 7.33 33.30
N ARG A 17 19.52 8.10 32.56
CA ARG A 17 18.99 8.96 31.51
C ARG A 17 18.42 8.03 30.42
N GLY A 18 17.11 7.85 30.41
CA GLY A 18 16.44 7.23 29.30
C GLY A 18 16.80 7.98 28.01
N SER A 19 17.55 7.32 27.13
CA SER A 19 17.83 7.82 25.79
C SER A 19 16.48 8.01 25.10
N ALA A 20 16.06 9.27 24.89
CA ALA A 20 14.92 9.55 24.03
C ALA A 20 15.19 8.93 22.67
N ALA A 21 14.27 8.09 22.19
CA ALA A 21 14.37 7.53 20.85
C ALA A 21 14.58 8.68 19.84
N PRO A 22 15.46 8.52 18.84
CA PRO A 22 15.70 9.57 17.85
C PRO A 22 14.36 9.96 17.20
N PRO A 23 14.16 11.25 16.89
CA PRO A 23 12.94 11.71 16.25
C PRO A 23 12.75 10.96 14.93
N VAL A 24 11.53 10.46 14.72
CA VAL A 24 11.19 9.73 13.49
C VAL A 24 11.33 10.68 12.32
N PRO A 25 12.12 10.34 11.28
CA PRO A 25 12.26 11.19 10.09
C PRO A 25 10.89 11.43 9.46
N VAL A 26 10.53 12.69 9.23
CA VAL A 26 9.30 13.06 8.50
C VAL A 26 9.66 13.19 7.03
N SER A 27 8.90 12.51 6.16
CA SER A 27 9.06 12.67 4.72
C SER A 27 8.78 14.11 4.30
N ALA A 28 9.63 14.64 3.43
CA ALA A 28 9.36 15.93 2.78
C ALA A 28 8.36 15.79 1.60
N GLY A 29 8.08 14.54 1.14
CA GLY A 29 7.33 14.31 -0.08
C GLY A 29 8.05 14.78 -1.33
N ILE A 30 7.30 15.06 -2.39
CA ILE A 30 7.77 15.75 -3.60
C ILE A 30 7.57 17.27 -3.44
N PRO A 31 8.29 18.12 -4.22
CA PRO A 31 8.13 19.57 -4.15
C PRO A 31 6.68 20.00 -4.38
N ALA A 32 6.17 20.93 -3.59
CA ALA A 32 4.86 21.53 -3.80
C ALA A 32 4.89 22.67 -4.82
N ALA A 33 3.76 22.89 -5.49
CA ALA A 33 3.54 24.04 -6.36
C ALA A 33 2.10 24.54 -6.23
N ALA A 34 1.86 25.78 -6.62
CA ALA A 34 0.50 26.33 -6.64
C ALA A 34 -0.38 25.51 -7.62
N PRO A 35 -1.62 25.12 -7.25
CA PRO A 35 -2.47 24.32 -8.12
C PRO A 35 -2.64 24.91 -9.53
N ALA A 36 -2.81 26.22 -9.64
CA ALA A 36 -2.94 26.91 -10.92
C ALA A 36 -1.72 26.77 -11.84
N SER A 37 -0.49 26.71 -11.28
CA SER A 37 0.73 26.47 -12.06
C SER A 37 0.84 25.03 -12.58
N LEU A 38 0.03 24.13 -12.06
CA LEU A 38 -0.06 22.73 -12.45
C LEU A 38 -1.34 22.45 -13.28
N GLY A 39 -2.05 23.50 -13.73
CA GLY A 39 -3.24 23.37 -14.56
C GLY A 39 -4.50 22.98 -13.81
N PHE A 40 -4.58 23.22 -12.49
CA PHE A 40 -5.78 23.03 -11.71
C PHE A 40 -6.46 24.37 -11.39
N ASP A 41 -7.79 24.40 -11.48
CA ASP A 41 -8.60 25.40 -10.84
C ASP A 41 -8.58 25.19 -9.32
N SER A 42 -8.01 26.14 -8.60
CA SER A 42 -7.84 26.02 -7.14
C SER A 42 -9.15 25.91 -6.37
N THR A 43 -10.23 26.55 -6.87
CA THR A 43 -11.54 26.51 -6.22
C THR A 43 -12.21 25.15 -6.41
N ARG A 44 -12.15 24.59 -7.61
CA ARG A 44 -12.67 23.25 -7.91
C ARG A 44 -11.87 22.18 -7.14
N LEU A 45 -10.55 22.29 -7.11
CA LEU A 45 -9.72 21.37 -6.35
C LEU A 45 -10.01 21.44 -4.84
N ALA A 46 -10.26 22.61 -4.28
CA ALA A 46 -10.73 22.78 -2.91
C ALA A 46 -12.12 22.16 -2.69
N GLY A 47 -12.95 22.10 -3.73
CA GLY A 47 -14.24 21.39 -3.71
C GLY A 47 -14.11 19.89 -3.40
N ALA A 48 -13.07 19.22 -3.91
CA ALA A 48 -12.78 17.83 -3.56
C ALA A 48 -12.48 17.66 -2.06
N VAL A 49 -11.77 18.62 -1.43
CA VAL A 49 -11.55 18.64 0.02
C VAL A 49 -12.85 18.89 0.78
N GLY A 50 -13.69 19.81 0.29
CA GLY A 50 -15.02 20.05 0.86
C GLY A 50 -15.89 18.80 0.86
N TYR A 51 -15.88 18.05 -0.25
CA TYR A 51 -16.58 16.77 -0.37
C TYR A 51 -16.05 15.74 0.66
N LEU A 52 -14.73 15.63 0.84
CA LEU A 52 -14.14 14.71 1.83
C LEU A 52 -14.53 15.08 3.27
N ARG A 53 -14.61 16.39 3.59
CA ARG A 53 -15.08 16.84 4.91
C ARG A 53 -16.53 16.42 5.14
N ALA A 54 -17.40 16.65 4.17
CA ALA A 54 -18.81 16.23 4.24
C ALA A 54 -18.93 14.70 4.37
N ALA A 55 -18.09 13.93 3.67
CA ALA A 55 -18.06 12.48 3.79
C ALA A 55 -17.60 12.02 5.21
N ALA A 56 -16.59 12.67 5.79
CA ALA A 56 -16.18 12.41 7.18
C ALA A 56 -17.27 12.75 8.18
N ASP A 57 -17.93 13.91 8.03
CA ASP A 57 -19.04 14.35 8.88
C ASP A 57 -20.24 13.40 8.78
N SER A 58 -20.45 12.79 7.60
CA SER A 58 -21.49 11.77 7.36
C SER A 58 -21.08 10.37 7.85
N GLY A 59 -19.89 10.21 8.43
CA GLY A 59 -19.41 8.95 9.00
C GLY A 59 -18.80 7.97 8.02
N ALA A 60 -18.42 8.39 6.80
CA ALA A 60 -17.76 7.51 5.83
C ALA A 60 -16.39 7.00 6.33
N PHE A 61 -15.70 7.80 7.11
CA PHE A 61 -14.44 7.49 7.78
C PHE A 61 -14.19 8.54 8.88
N PRO A 62 -13.42 8.26 9.93
CA PRO A 62 -13.03 9.27 10.93
C PRO A 62 -12.09 10.32 10.35
N GLY A 63 -11.12 9.91 9.55
CA GLY A 63 -10.13 10.80 8.99
C GLY A 63 -9.54 10.33 7.66
N ALA A 64 -8.99 11.31 6.93
CA ALA A 64 -8.39 11.10 5.62
C ALA A 64 -7.21 12.04 5.35
N VAL A 65 -6.35 11.65 4.42
CA VAL A 65 -5.40 12.55 3.75
C VAL A 65 -5.58 12.38 2.25
N LEU A 66 -5.88 13.49 1.55
CA LEU A 66 -5.88 13.56 0.09
C LEU A 66 -4.58 14.23 -0.37
N ALA A 67 -3.84 13.56 -1.25
CA ALA A 67 -2.74 14.16 -1.98
C ALA A 67 -3.01 14.08 -3.49
N VAL A 68 -2.83 15.19 -4.19
CA VAL A 68 -2.92 15.28 -5.65
C VAL A 68 -1.63 15.88 -6.17
N GLY A 69 -1.01 15.22 -7.14
CA GLY A 69 0.20 15.71 -7.77
C GLY A 69 0.10 15.68 -9.29
N ARG A 70 0.88 16.56 -9.94
CA ARG A 70 1.01 16.63 -11.39
C ARG A 70 2.39 17.15 -11.75
N HIS A 71 2.96 16.66 -12.85
CA HIS A 71 4.28 17.08 -13.34
C HIS A 71 5.39 16.99 -12.29
N GLY A 72 5.40 15.89 -11.52
CA GLY A 72 6.35 15.65 -10.45
C GLY A 72 6.24 16.61 -9.25
N ARG A 73 5.14 17.35 -9.11
CA ARG A 73 4.89 18.31 -8.03
C ARG A 73 3.57 18.08 -7.35
N LEU A 74 3.52 18.41 -6.06
CA LEU A 74 2.32 18.28 -5.23
C LEU A 74 1.44 19.53 -5.39
N ALA A 75 0.25 19.37 -5.96
CA ALA A 75 -0.76 20.43 -6.10
C ALA A 75 -1.61 20.59 -4.84
N LEU A 76 -1.86 19.49 -4.14
CA LEU A 76 -2.71 19.46 -2.95
C LEU A 76 -2.19 18.41 -1.96
N LEU A 77 -2.20 18.78 -0.68
CA LEU A 77 -2.04 17.87 0.45
C LEU A 77 -2.99 18.31 1.56
N ALA A 78 -4.10 17.61 1.72
CA ALA A 78 -5.19 18.01 2.59
C ALA A 78 -5.54 16.92 3.62
N PRO A 79 -5.16 17.09 4.89
CA PRO A 79 -5.69 16.28 5.97
C PRO A 79 -7.13 16.70 6.30
N VAL A 80 -7.98 15.71 6.62
CA VAL A 80 -9.41 15.90 6.93
C VAL A 80 -9.79 15.02 8.12
N GLY A 81 -10.64 15.53 9.00
CA GLY A 81 -11.21 14.76 10.11
C GLY A 81 -10.24 14.47 11.25
N VAL A 82 -10.44 13.36 11.93
CA VAL A 82 -9.77 12.98 13.18
C VAL A 82 -9.15 11.58 13.08
N TYR A 83 -8.26 11.25 14.01
CA TYR A 83 -7.53 9.96 14.00
C TYR A 83 -8.45 8.75 14.09
N ALA A 84 -9.48 8.81 14.93
CA ALA A 84 -10.45 7.74 15.11
C ALA A 84 -11.75 8.28 15.71
N VAL A 85 -12.81 7.49 15.73
CA VAL A 85 -14.04 7.83 16.45
C VAL A 85 -13.77 8.07 17.94
N SER A 86 -12.88 7.28 18.53
CA SER A 86 -12.45 7.38 19.93
C SER A 86 -11.27 8.31 20.18
N ASP A 87 -10.63 8.84 19.11
CA ASP A 87 -9.47 9.73 19.20
C ASP A 87 -9.70 10.97 18.31
N ARG A 88 -10.13 12.06 18.95
CA ARG A 88 -10.54 13.30 18.27
C ARG A 88 -9.37 14.20 17.86
N ARG A 89 -8.12 13.75 18.01
CA ARG A 89 -6.96 14.50 17.50
C ARG A 89 -7.12 14.69 15.97
N PRO A 90 -6.84 15.91 15.45
CA PRO A 90 -6.96 16.14 14.00
C PRO A 90 -5.92 15.33 13.22
N VAL A 91 -6.34 14.79 12.08
CA VAL A 91 -5.42 14.17 11.11
C VAL A 91 -4.38 15.18 10.65
N GLN A 92 -3.14 14.72 10.49
CA GLN A 92 -2.01 15.52 10.03
C GLN A 92 -1.59 15.05 8.61
N ALA A 93 -0.91 15.92 7.86
CA ALA A 93 -0.38 15.57 6.53
C ALA A 93 0.55 14.33 6.54
N GLY A 94 1.29 14.13 7.62
CA GLY A 94 2.19 12.99 7.83
C GLY A 94 1.56 11.81 8.56
N THR A 95 0.23 11.78 8.75
CA THR A 95 -0.46 10.65 9.38
C THR A 95 -0.24 9.38 8.57
N ILE A 96 0.14 8.31 9.27
CA ILE A 96 0.44 7.00 8.69
C ILE A 96 -0.80 6.13 8.73
N TYR A 97 -1.04 5.39 7.66
CA TYR A 97 -2.18 4.47 7.52
C TYR A 97 -1.71 3.05 7.22
N ASP A 98 -2.47 2.05 7.68
CA ASP A 98 -2.40 0.70 7.15
C ASP A 98 -2.92 0.73 5.70
N LEU A 99 -2.04 0.41 4.76
CA LEU A 99 -2.33 0.47 3.34
C LEU A 99 -3.19 -0.69 2.85
N ALA A 100 -3.35 -1.75 3.64
CA ALA A 100 -4.03 -2.98 3.24
C ALA A 100 -3.53 -3.46 1.86
N SER A 101 -4.43 -3.73 0.91
CA SER A 101 -4.05 -4.25 -0.42
C SER A 101 -3.24 -3.28 -1.30
N LEU A 102 -3.08 -1.99 -0.96
CA LEU A 102 -2.07 -1.17 -1.62
C LEU A 102 -0.65 -1.74 -1.43
N THR A 103 -0.43 -2.60 -0.43
CA THR A 103 0.79 -3.39 -0.26
C THR A 103 1.16 -4.15 -1.52
N LYS A 104 0.16 -4.70 -2.24
CA LYS A 104 0.38 -5.46 -3.48
C LYS A 104 1.09 -4.64 -4.56
N VAL A 105 0.76 -3.34 -4.65
CA VAL A 105 1.33 -2.49 -5.71
C VAL A 105 2.53 -1.67 -5.21
N VAL A 106 2.44 -1.09 -4.02
CA VAL A 106 3.52 -0.25 -3.46
C VAL A 106 4.75 -1.10 -3.08
N ALA A 107 4.53 -2.32 -2.60
CA ALA A 107 5.59 -3.23 -2.15
C ALA A 107 5.85 -4.34 -3.17
N LEU A 108 4.92 -5.29 -3.29
CA LEU A 108 5.15 -6.55 -4.00
C LEU A 108 5.38 -6.36 -5.51
N THR A 109 4.50 -5.61 -6.19
CA THR A 109 4.64 -5.36 -7.63
C THR A 109 5.90 -4.55 -7.93
N THR A 110 6.24 -3.55 -7.11
CA THR A 110 7.50 -2.81 -7.24
C THR A 110 8.72 -3.72 -7.06
N ALA A 111 8.68 -4.67 -6.12
CA ALA A 111 9.72 -5.68 -5.97
C ALA A 111 9.83 -6.59 -7.22
N CYS A 112 8.69 -7.02 -7.77
CA CYS A 112 8.66 -7.81 -9.00
C CYS A 112 9.24 -7.03 -10.20
N MET A 113 8.91 -5.74 -10.35
CA MET A 113 9.48 -4.88 -11.39
C MET A 113 11.02 -4.86 -11.31
N LEU A 114 11.58 -4.65 -10.11
CA LEU A 114 13.04 -4.65 -9.93
C LEU A 114 13.68 -5.99 -10.31
N LEU A 115 13.07 -7.10 -9.93
CA LEU A 115 13.61 -8.43 -10.24
C LEU A 115 13.47 -8.79 -11.73
N VAL A 116 12.44 -8.27 -12.40
CA VAL A 116 12.31 -8.38 -13.88
C VAL A 116 13.39 -7.54 -14.56
N ASP A 117 13.63 -6.31 -14.10
CA ASP A 117 14.69 -5.46 -14.62
C ASP A 117 16.08 -6.09 -14.50
N GLU A 118 16.33 -6.79 -13.41
CA GLU A 118 17.57 -7.52 -13.15
C GLU A 118 17.66 -8.85 -13.93
N GLY A 119 16.63 -9.23 -14.71
CA GLY A 119 16.56 -10.51 -15.41
C GLY A 119 16.44 -11.73 -14.48
N LYS A 120 16.18 -11.53 -13.19
CA LYS A 120 16.04 -12.59 -12.18
C LYS A 120 14.66 -13.23 -12.18
N LEU A 121 13.61 -12.45 -12.52
CA LEU A 121 12.22 -12.86 -12.57
C LEU A 121 11.71 -12.83 -14.01
N ALA A 122 11.28 -13.97 -14.54
CA ALA A 122 10.66 -14.06 -15.85
C ALA A 122 9.14 -14.16 -15.69
N LEU A 123 8.38 -13.25 -16.32
CA LEU A 123 6.92 -13.15 -16.18
C LEU A 123 6.19 -14.42 -16.63
N ASP A 124 6.68 -15.08 -17.67
CA ASP A 124 6.05 -16.25 -18.26
C ASP A 124 6.63 -17.59 -17.76
N ALA A 125 7.57 -17.53 -16.81
CA ALA A 125 8.09 -18.74 -16.17
C ALA A 125 7.05 -19.37 -15.23
N PRO A 126 6.98 -20.71 -15.16
CA PRO A 126 6.18 -21.40 -14.17
C PRO A 126 6.58 -21.00 -12.73
N VAL A 127 5.59 -20.81 -11.87
CA VAL A 127 5.80 -20.48 -10.44
C VAL A 127 6.70 -21.52 -9.76
N GLN A 128 6.54 -22.78 -10.09
CA GLN A 128 7.31 -23.90 -9.52
C GLN A 128 8.83 -23.80 -9.76
N ARG A 129 9.27 -23.03 -10.76
CA ARG A 129 10.69 -22.70 -10.94
C ARG A 129 11.28 -21.98 -9.73
N TYR A 130 10.46 -21.18 -9.06
CA TYR A 130 10.87 -20.33 -7.94
C TYR A 130 10.36 -20.86 -6.60
N VAL A 131 9.18 -21.48 -6.59
CA VAL A 131 8.52 -22.07 -5.41
C VAL A 131 8.16 -23.52 -5.71
N PRO A 132 9.11 -24.47 -5.56
CA PRO A 132 8.86 -25.89 -5.85
C PRO A 132 7.73 -26.51 -5.04
N GLU A 133 7.43 -25.96 -3.87
CA GLU A 133 6.35 -26.40 -2.97
C GLU A 133 4.95 -25.99 -3.47
N PHE A 134 4.84 -25.12 -4.47
CA PHE A 134 3.58 -24.74 -5.11
C PHE A 134 3.07 -25.87 -6.01
N ILE A 135 2.59 -26.96 -5.39
CA ILE A 135 2.23 -28.22 -6.03
C ILE A 135 0.72 -28.51 -6.03
N GLY A 136 0.28 -29.27 -6.99
CA GLY A 136 -1.12 -29.72 -7.17
C GLY A 136 -1.52 -29.72 -8.64
N PRO A 137 -2.74 -30.22 -8.96
CA PRO A 137 -3.23 -30.28 -10.34
C PRO A 137 -3.18 -28.91 -11.02
N LEU A 138 -2.65 -28.87 -12.25
CA LEU A 138 -2.50 -27.68 -13.14
C LEU A 138 -1.57 -26.58 -12.61
N LYS A 139 -0.94 -26.71 -11.44
CA LYS A 139 -0.05 -25.67 -10.89
C LYS A 139 1.28 -25.57 -11.65
N ASP A 140 1.69 -26.61 -12.33
CA ASP A 140 2.80 -26.62 -13.28
C ASP A 140 2.63 -25.63 -14.44
N ARG A 141 1.37 -25.24 -14.73
CA ARG A 141 1.00 -24.27 -15.77
C ARG A 141 0.81 -22.85 -15.27
N VAL A 142 0.84 -22.62 -13.96
CA VAL A 142 0.69 -21.28 -13.38
C VAL A 142 2.00 -20.52 -13.57
N THR A 143 1.94 -19.36 -14.23
CA THR A 143 3.08 -18.45 -14.42
C THR A 143 3.05 -17.29 -13.45
N ILE A 144 4.15 -16.55 -13.36
CA ILE A 144 4.24 -15.29 -12.60
C ILE A 144 3.20 -14.28 -13.13
N ARG A 145 3.01 -14.20 -14.45
CA ARG A 145 2.00 -13.35 -15.10
C ARG A 145 0.60 -13.70 -14.61
N HIS A 146 0.24 -14.97 -14.49
CA HIS A 146 -1.06 -15.41 -13.96
C HIS A 146 -1.27 -14.97 -12.51
N LEU A 147 -0.24 -14.99 -11.67
CA LEU A 147 -0.34 -14.48 -10.30
C LEU A 147 -0.57 -12.97 -10.28
N LEU A 148 0.20 -12.20 -11.06
CA LEU A 148 0.12 -10.74 -11.14
C LEU A 148 -1.21 -10.24 -11.73
N THR A 149 -1.84 -11.02 -12.63
CA THR A 149 -3.15 -10.69 -13.23
C THR A 149 -4.34 -11.26 -12.44
N HIS A 150 -4.09 -11.96 -11.34
CA HIS A 150 -5.12 -12.67 -10.58
C HIS A 150 -5.91 -13.69 -11.44
N SER A 151 -5.24 -14.32 -12.38
CA SER A 151 -5.80 -15.34 -13.28
C SER A 151 -5.23 -16.73 -13.05
N ALA A 152 -4.55 -16.96 -11.93
CA ALA A 152 -3.93 -18.24 -11.60
C ALA A 152 -4.93 -19.36 -11.27
N GLY A 153 -6.22 -19.05 -11.10
CA GLY A 153 -7.24 -20.01 -10.69
C GLY A 153 -7.30 -20.25 -9.16
N LEU A 154 -6.54 -19.52 -8.36
CA LEU A 154 -6.53 -19.63 -6.91
C LEU A 154 -7.84 -19.08 -6.29
N VAL A 155 -8.22 -19.58 -5.10
CA VAL A 155 -9.28 -18.99 -4.27
C VAL A 155 -8.91 -17.55 -3.88
N ALA A 156 -9.92 -16.74 -3.53
CA ALA A 156 -9.70 -15.34 -3.15
C ALA A 156 -8.80 -15.22 -1.92
N ASP A 157 -9.13 -15.95 -0.86
CA ASP A 157 -8.41 -15.98 0.40
C ASP A 157 -8.56 -17.33 1.10
N LEU A 158 -7.82 -17.52 2.19
CA LEU A 158 -7.96 -18.61 3.16
C LEU A 158 -7.95 -18.00 4.57
N PRO A 159 -8.73 -18.56 5.52
CA PRO A 159 -8.70 -18.11 6.90
C PRO A 159 -7.44 -18.62 7.62
N LEU A 160 -6.26 -18.19 7.15
CA LEU A 160 -4.96 -18.67 7.65
C LEU A 160 -4.79 -18.40 9.15
N TYR A 161 -5.38 -17.31 9.65
CA TYR A 161 -5.33 -16.92 11.05
C TYR A 161 -6.01 -17.94 11.98
N ASP A 162 -7.02 -18.63 11.48
CA ASP A 162 -7.80 -19.64 12.22
C ASP A 162 -7.29 -21.06 11.98
N SER A 163 -7.03 -21.41 10.71
CA SER A 163 -6.65 -22.76 10.27
C SER A 163 -5.18 -23.13 10.51
N THR A 164 -4.31 -22.15 10.79
CA THR A 164 -2.85 -22.39 10.95
C THR A 164 -2.31 -21.74 12.22
N ARG A 165 -1.14 -22.24 12.71
CA ARG A 165 -0.50 -21.71 13.93
C ARG A 165 0.86 -21.07 13.67
N THR A 166 1.48 -21.35 12.55
CA THR A 166 2.80 -20.85 12.19
C THR A 166 2.84 -20.29 10.76
N ARG A 167 3.80 -19.39 10.48
CA ARG A 167 4.05 -18.90 9.11
C ARG A 167 4.27 -20.06 8.13
N ALA A 168 5.07 -21.05 8.50
CA ALA A 168 5.35 -22.21 7.63
C ALA A 168 4.09 -22.99 7.29
N ALA A 169 3.22 -23.27 8.28
CA ALA A 169 1.95 -23.95 8.04
C ALA A 169 1.00 -23.11 7.16
N ALA A 170 1.00 -21.77 7.33
CA ALA A 170 0.21 -20.89 6.51
C ALA A 170 0.68 -20.88 5.04
N LEU A 171 2.00 -20.78 4.80
CA LEU A 171 2.57 -20.86 3.46
C LEU A 171 2.29 -22.22 2.82
N HIS A 172 2.46 -23.31 3.55
CA HIS A 172 2.13 -24.67 3.06
C HIS A 172 0.65 -24.78 2.65
N ALA A 173 -0.28 -24.24 3.44
CA ALA A 173 -1.71 -24.24 3.10
C ALA A 173 -1.98 -23.47 1.80
N VAL A 174 -1.30 -22.32 1.59
CA VAL A 174 -1.38 -21.56 0.33
C VAL A 174 -0.80 -22.36 -0.84
N ASP A 175 0.37 -22.95 -0.66
CA ASP A 175 1.11 -23.63 -1.72
C ASP A 175 0.43 -24.94 -2.17
N THR A 176 -0.39 -25.56 -1.31
CA THR A 176 -1.11 -26.81 -1.62
C THR A 176 -2.59 -26.61 -1.92
N THR A 177 -3.11 -25.37 -1.84
CA THR A 177 -4.53 -25.07 -2.16
C THR A 177 -4.86 -25.44 -3.61
N THR A 178 -5.97 -26.17 -3.80
CA THR A 178 -6.45 -26.56 -5.14
C THR A 178 -6.91 -25.35 -5.96
N LEU A 179 -6.59 -25.36 -7.25
CA LEU A 179 -7.10 -24.35 -8.18
C LEU A 179 -8.58 -24.57 -8.45
N LEU A 180 -9.35 -23.47 -8.53
CA LEU A 180 -10.80 -23.50 -8.85
C LEU A 180 -11.05 -23.47 -10.37
N ALA A 181 -10.06 -23.07 -11.15
CA ALA A 181 -10.15 -22.97 -12.61
C ALA A 181 -8.76 -23.15 -13.25
N PRO A 182 -8.68 -23.52 -14.51
CA PRO A 182 -7.41 -23.56 -15.23
C PRO A 182 -6.75 -22.15 -15.26
N PRO A 183 -5.40 -22.08 -15.13
CA PRO A 183 -4.68 -20.81 -15.21
C PRO A 183 -4.97 -20.06 -16.52
N GLY A 184 -5.15 -18.74 -16.42
CA GLY A 184 -5.42 -17.84 -17.54
C GLY A 184 -6.87 -17.80 -18.02
N THR A 185 -7.79 -18.59 -17.45
CA THR A 185 -9.17 -18.70 -17.97
C THR A 185 -10.21 -17.84 -17.22
N THR A 186 -9.95 -17.50 -15.97
CA THR A 186 -10.86 -16.71 -15.13
C THR A 186 -10.11 -15.68 -14.31
N TYR A 187 -10.68 -14.49 -14.20
CA TYR A 187 -10.21 -13.48 -13.25
C TYR A 187 -10.82 -13.76 -11.87
N ARG A 188 -9.97 -13.84 -10.85
CA ARG A 188 -10.37 -13.90 -9.45
C ARG A 188 -9.33 -13.19 -8.59
N TYR A 189 -9.67 -12.00 -8.08
CA TYR A 189 -8.82 -11.32 -7.12
C TYR A 189 -8.45 -12.26 -5.98
N SER A 190 -7.16 -12.48 -5.74
CA SER A 190 -6.67 -13.50 -4.82
C SER A 190 -5.49 -12.97 -4.00
N ASP A 191 -5.64 -12.99 -2.68
CA ASP A 191 -4.56 -12.71 -1.73
C ASP A 191 -3.50 -13.81 -1.77
N LEU A 192 -3.91 -15.05 -2.08
CA LEU A 192 -2.99 -16.17 -2.21
C LEU A 192 -1.98 -15.94 -3.33
N SER A 193 -2.42 -15.35 -4.47
CA SER A 193 -1.52 -14.99 -5.56
C SER A 193 -0.39 -14.06 -5.08
N ALA A 194 -0.72 -13.08 -4.25
CA ALA A 194 0.25 -12.16 -3.70
C ALA A 194 1.16 -12.82 -2.64
N ILE A 195 0.65 -13.76 -1.86
CA ILE A 195 1.45 -14.52 -0.88
C ILE A 195 2.45 -15.44 -1.59
N VAL A 196 2.05 -16.09 -2.68
CA VAL A 196 2.96 -16.91 -3.52
C VAL A 196 4.02 -16.02 -4.17
N LEU A 197 3.64 -14.87 -4.74
CA LEU A 197 4.60 -13.91 -5.31
C LEU A 197 5.59 -13.39 -4.27
N MET A 198 5.16 -13.16 -3.04
CA MET A 198 6.08 -12.80 -1.95
C MET A 198 7.15 -13.88 -1.76
N GLN A 199 6.78 -15.16 -1.74
CA GLN A 199 7.75 -16.26 -1.62
C GLN A 199 8.75 -16.25 -2.79
N VAL A 200 8.27 -15.98 -4.01
CA VAL A 200 9.14 -15.82 -5.19
C VAL A 200 10.14 -14.69 -4.98
N VAL A 201 9.67 -13.52 -4.54
CA VAL A 201 10.53 -12.36 -4.28
C VAL A 201 11.57 -12.66 -3.19
N GLU A 202 11.13 -13.20 -2.04
CA GLU A 202 12.02 -13.51 -0.92
C GLU A 202 13.13 -14.52 -1.31
N ARG A 203 12.81 -15.52 -2.12
CA ARG A 203 13.79 -16.50 -2.61
C ARG A 203 14.79 -15.91 -3.59
N LEU A 204 14.32 -15.10 -4.54
CA LEU A 204 15.19 -14.44 -5.50
C LEU A 204 16.06 -13.34 -4.86
N ALA A 205 15.55 -12.67 -3.85
CA ALA A 205 16.28 -11.66 -3.09
C ALA A 205 17.24 -12.25 -2.06
N GLY A 206 16.97 -13.48 -1.57
CA GLY A 206 17.72 -14.10 -0.47
C GLY A 206 17.49 -13.42 0.90
N GLU A 207 16.44 -12.62 1.02
CA GLU A 207 16.11 -11.88 2.23
C GLU A 207 14.58 -11.66 2.33
N PRO A 208 14.01 -11.39 3.54
CA PRO A 208 12.60 -11.06 3.71
C PRO A 208 12.18 -9.82 2.91
N LEU A 209 10.91 -9.81 2.46
CA LEU A 209 10.33 -8.78 1.61
C LEU A 209 10.51 -7.36 2.19
N ASP A 210 10.31 -7.18 3.49
CA ASP A 210 10.43 -5.88 4.18
C ASP A 210 11.86 -5.33 4.14
N ARG A 211 12.86 -6.19 4.30
CA ARG A 211 14.27 -5.81 4.20
C ARG A 211 14.67 -5.47 2.77
N PHE A 212 14.28 -6.32 1.83
CA PHE A 212 14.51 -6.07 0.40
C PHE A 212 13.97 -4.70 -0.01
N LEU A 213 12.70 -4.41 0.31
CA LEU A 213 12.07 -3.15 -0.07
C LEU A 213 12.66 -1.94 0.64
N THR A 214 12.97 -2.06 1.94
CA THR A 214 13.63 -0.97 2.68
C THR A 214 14.95 -0.59 2.05
N ARG A 215 15.76 -1.59 1.67
CA ARG A 215 17.09 -1.38 1.08
C ARG A 215 17.02 -0.92 -0.38
N ARG A 216 16.10 -1.47 -1.16
CA ARG A 216 16.09 -1.31 -2.62
C ARG A 216 15.12 -0.23 -3.13
N VAL A 217 14.09 0.09 -2.35
CA VAL A 217 13.01 1.00 -2.76
C VAL A 217 12.85 2.15 -1.79
N PHE A 218 12.45 1.87 -0.55
CA PHE A 218 12.02 2.93 0.38
C PHE A 218 13.19 3.81 0.83
N GLY A 219 14.37 3.23 1.05
CA GLY A 219 15.59 3.98 1.37
C GLY A 219 16.02 4.91 0.24
N PRO A 220 16.29 4.39 -0.98
CA PRO A 220 16.68 5.21 -2.14
C PRO A 220 15.66 6.30 -2.50
N LEU A 221 14.35 6.02 -2.38
CA LEU A 221 13.28 7.00 -2.62
C LEU A 221 13.05 7.95 -1.44
N ALA A 222 13.80 7.84 -0.36
CA ALA A 222 13.61 8.62 0.86
C ALA A 222 12.15 8.60 1.36
N MET A 223 11.61 7.38 1.54
CA MET A 223 10.26 7.10 2.06
C MET A 223 10.34 6.62 3.52
N PRO A 224 10.77 7.47 4.48
CA PRO A 224 11.12 7.05 5.84
C PRO A 224 9.91 6.62 6.69
N SER A 225 8.69 6.96 6.28
CA SER A 225 7.45 6.59 6.96
C SER A 225 6.77 5.36 6.34
N THR A 226 7.43 4.71 5.37
CA THR A 226 6.91 3.53 4.67
C THR A 226 7.62 2.27 5.14
N ARG A 227 6.88 1.35 5.77
CA ARG A 227 7.44 0.07 6.22
C ARG A 227 6.39 -0.93 6.65
N PHE A 228 6.78 -2.18 6.65
CA PHE A 228 6.12 -3.22 7.43
C PHE A 228 6.51 -3.08 8.90
N LEU A 229 5.66 -3.57 9.80
CA LEU A 229 5.93 -3.64 11.24
C LEU A 229 6.44 -2.30 11.80
N PRO A 230 5.63 -1.23 11.77
CA PRO A 230 6.05 0.05 12.30
C PRO A 230 6.43 -0.07 13.78
N PRO A 231 7.51 0.60 14.21
CA PRO A 231 7.99 0.48 15.59
C PRO A 231 6.99 1.11 16.57
N PRO A 232 6.95 0.64 17.83
CA PRO A 232 6.02 1.16 18.85
C PRO A 232 6.05 2.69 19.01
N GLY A 233 7.21 3.32 18.82
CA GLY A 233 7.36 4.78 18.87
C GLY A 233 6.64 5.56 17.78
N TRP A 234 6.08 4.87 16.76
CA TRP A 234 5.27 5.51 15.71
C TRP A 234 3.78 5.54 16.03
N ARG A 235 3.34 4.87 17.09
CA ARG A 235 1.93 4.67 17.40
C ARG A 235 1.11 5.95 17.35
N ASP A 236 1.64 7.07 17.89
CA ASP A 236 0.96 8.36 17.92
C ASP A 236 0.80 9.03 16.55
N ARG A 237 1.51 8.54 15.54
CA ARG A 237 1.44 9.01 14.14
C ARG A 237 0.58 8.12 13.25
N ILE A 238 0.14 6.97 13.75
CA ILE A 238 -0.61 5.98 12.97
C ILE A 238 -2.09 6.12 13.28
N ALA A 239 -2.91 6.31 12.24
CA ALA A 239 -4.35 6.28 12.37
C ALA A 239 -4.81 4.87 12.79
N PRO A 240 -5.60 4.74 13.87
CA PRO A 240 -6.19 3.45 14.24
C PRO A 240 -7.01 2.87 13.08
N THR A 241 -6.94 1.56 12.91
CA THR A 241 -7.80 0.84 11.99
C THR A 241 -9.08 0.37 12.70
N GLU A 242 -9.36 -0.88 12.75
CA GLU A 242 -10.60 -1.44 13.30
C GLU A 242 -10.50 -1.74 14.80
N ASN A 243 -11.62 -1.70 15.50
CA ASN A 243 -11.76 -2.45 16.75
C ASN A 243 -12.01 -3.92 16.38
N ASP A 244 -10.94 -4.69 16.23
CA ASP A 244 -10.97 -6.07 15.76
C ASP A 244 -11.72 -6.96 16.74
N THR A 245 -12.84 -7.49 16.31
CA THR A 245 -13.67 -8.45 17.07
C THR A 245 -13.53 -9.89 16.59
N ILE A 246 -12.71 -10.14 15.55
CA ILE A 246 -12.58 -11.44 14.89
C ILE A 246 -11.37 -12.21 15.41
N PHE A 247 -10.21 -11.56 15.49
CA PHE A 247 -8.95 -12.26 15.72
C PHE A 247 -8.16 -11.71 16.91
N ARG A 248 -7.92 -10.39 17.00
CA ARG A 248 -7.09 -9.80 18.07
C ARG A 248 -7.88 -9.22 19.24
N HIS A 249 -9.19 -9.02 19.08
CA HIS A 249 -10.14 -8.55 20.10
C HIS A 249 -9.70 -7.23 20.78
N ARG A 250 -9.19 -6.28 19.98
CA ARG A 250 -8.74 -4.96 20.43
C ARG A 250 -8.69 -3.95 19.31
N LEU A 251 -8.55 -2.65 19.66
CA LEU A 251 -8.28 -1.60 18.68
C LEU A 251 -6.87 -1.77 18.09
N LEU A 252 -6.78 -1.84 16.76
CA LEU A 252 -5.54 -2.00 16.03
C LEU A 252 -4.90 -0.65 15.73
N VAL A 253 -3.63 -0.45 16.12
CA VAL A 253 -2.83 0.75 15.85
C VAL A 253 -1.39 0.34 15.58
N GLY A 254 -0.93 0.53 14.34
CA GLY A 254 0.42 0.11 13.93
C GLY A 254 0.61 -1.40 13.81
N GLU A 255 -0.47 -2.12 13.76
CA GLU A 255 -0.55 -3.56 13.55
C GLU A 255 -1.42 -3.83 12.33
N VAL A 256 -0.99 -4.72 11.44
CA VAL A 256 -1.70 -4.99 10.19
C VAL A 256 -3.14 -5.42 10.45
N HIS A 257 -4.08 -4.81 9.71
CA HIS A 257 -5.51 -5.12 9.82
C HIS A 257 -5.83 -6.54 9.32
N ASP A 258 -5.24 -6.93 8.19
CA ASP A 258 -5.46 -8.23 7.56
C ASP A 258 -5.03 -9.38 8.48
N GLU A 259 -5.93 -10.30 8.77
CA GLU A 259 -5.73 -11.40 9.70
C GLU A 259 -4.73 -12.43 9.16
N SER A 260 -4.79 -12.72 7.87
CA SER A 260 -3.89 -13.68 7.22
C SER A 260 -2.46 -13.11 7.12
N ALA A 261 -2.30 -11.83 6.81
CA ALA A 261 -1.00 -11.16 6.87
C ALA A 261 -0.45 -11.13 8.31
N ALA A 262 -1.30 -10.91 9.31
CA ALA A 262 -0.89 -10.99 10.72
C ALA A 262 -0.42 -12.40 11.09
N ARG A 263 -1.09 -13.46 10.62
CA ARG A 263 -0.66 -14.85 10.77
C ARG A 263 0.68 -15.12 10.11
N LEU A 264 0.99 -14.44 9.01
CA LEU A 264 2.28 -14.49 8.33
C LEU A 264 3.39 -13.64 9.01
N GLY A 265 3.10 -13.04 10.17
CA GLY A 265 4.06 -12.25 10.95
C GLY A 265 4.06 -10.75 10.62
N GLY A 266 3.02 -10.25 9.95
CA GLY A 266 2.86 -8.84 9.61
C GLY A 266 3.64 -8.38 8.35
N VAL A 267 4.41 -9.29 7.73
CA VAL A 267 5.09 -9.07 6.45
C VAL A 267 4.50 -10.04 5.43
N SER A 268 3.70 -9.52 4.52
CA SER A 268 3.04 -10.32 3.50
C SER A 268 2.89 -9.56 2.18
N GLY A 269 2.82 -10.31 1.06
CA GLY A 269 2.62 -9.73 -0.26
C GLY A 269 1.23 -9.13 -0.46
N ASN A 270 0.21 -9.62 0.28
CA ASN A 270 -1.16 -9.15 0.14
C ASN A 270 -1.49 -7.90 0.96
N ALA A 271 -0.87 -7.74 2.14
CA ALA A 271 -1.11 -6.64 3.09
C ALA A 271 0.03 -6.49 4.10
N GLY A 272 -0.01 -5.45 4.94
CA GLY A 272 0.90 -5.22 6.06
C GLY A 272 1.81 -4.01 5.93
N LEU A 273 1.80 -3.34 4.78
CA LEU A 273 2.57 -2.12 4.60
C LEU A 273 1.84 -0.92 5.23
N PHE A 274 2.58 -0.09 5.93
CA PHE A 274 2.14 1.21 6.45
C PHE A 274 2.86 2.33 5.71
N SER A 275 2.15 3.43 5.43
CA SER A 275 2.74 4.61 4.80
C SER A 275 1.90 5.86 5.03
N ASN A 276 2.40 7.00 4.55
CA ASN A 276 1.68 8.26 4.46
C ASN A 276 1.64 8.79 3.02
N ALA A 277 0.84 9.81 2.78
CA ALA A 277 0.66 10.36 1.44
C ALA A 277 1.92 11.03 0.87
N LEU A 278 2.79 11.56 1.73
CA LEU A 278 4.05 12.19 1.32
C LEU A 278 5.04 11.17 0.75
N ASP A 279 5.22 10.03 1.43
CA ASP A 279 6.07 8.95 0.92
C ASP A 279 5.51 8.37 -0.38
N LEU A 280 4.20 8.09 -0.42
CA LEU A 280 3.56 7.55 -1.61
C LEU A 280 3.65 8.49 -2.80
N SER A 281 3.67 9.81 -2.60
CA SER A 281 3.84 10.78 -3.68
C SER A 281 5.17 10.62 -4.43
N ARG A 282 6.23 10.18 -3.74
CA ARG A 282 7.54 9.91 -4.36
C ARG A 282 7.49 8.69 -5.28
N LEU A 283 6.87 7.61 -4.82
CA LEU A 283 6.67 6.43 -5.67
C LEU A 283 5.76 6.72 -6.86
N ALA A 284 4.69 7.49 -6.65
CA ALA A 284 3.79 7.89 -7.72
C ALA A 284 4.51 8.75 -8.78
N ALA A 285 5.29 9.75 -8.37
CA ALA A 285 6.08 10.57 -9.29
C ALA A 285 7.15 9.75 -10.03
N LEU A 286 7.83 8.81 -9.35
CA LEU A 286 8.77 7.89 -9.99
C LEU A 286 8.10 7.06 -11.09
N LEU A 287 6.94 6.47 -10.81
CA LEU A 287 6.23 5.61 -11.77
C LEU A 287 5.72 6.42 -12.97
N LEU A 288 5.17 7.62 -12.76
CA LEU A 288 4.74 8.51 -13.84
C LEU A 288 5.92 8.99 -14.71
N ASN A 289 7.10 9.09 -14.13
CA ASN A 289 8.32 9.46 -14.85
C ASN A 289 9.13 8.23 -15.33
N GLY A 290 8.45 7.13 -15.71
CA GLY A 290 9.08 5.95 -16.29
C GLY A 290 10.11 5.27 -15.37
N GLY A 291 9.88 5.29 -14.06
CA GLY A 291 10.74 4.62 -13.08
C GLY A 291 11.95 5.44 -12.62
N ALA A 292 11.98 6.72 -12.93
CA ALA A 292 13.03 7.67 -12.52
C ALA A 292 12.47 8.73 -11.54
N TRP A 293 13.28 9.12 -10.57
CA TRP A 293 13.02 10.25 -9.68
C TRP A 293 14.31 11.01 -9.38
N ASP A 294 14.33 12.31 -9.72
CA ASP A 294 15.53 13.14 -9.64
C ASP A 294 16.70 12.49 -10.42
N THR A 295 17.80 12.18 -9.77
CA THR A 295 18.96 11.49 -10.37
C THR A 295 18.89 9.96 -10.26
N LEU A 296 17.86 9.43 -9.59
CA LEU A 296 17.67 7.99 -9.37
C LEU A 296 16.88 7.36 -10.51
N GLN A 297 17.47 6.43 -11.27
CA GLN A 297 16.76 5.48 -12.11
C GLN A 297 16.58 4.17 -11.32
N LEU A 298 15.39 3.92 -10.83
CA LEU A 298 15.12 2.74 -9.99
C LEU A 298 14.62 1.55 -10.83
N ILE A 299 13.77 1.81 -11.83
CA ILE A 299 13.13 0.82 -12.70
C ILE A 299 13.22 1.35 -14.13
N ARG A 300 13.50 0.50 -15.11
CA ARG A 300 13.53 0.93 -16.52
C ARG A 300 12.11 1.29 -17.01
N ALA A 301 12.03 2.25 -17.93
CA ALA A 301 10.77 2.74 -18.47
C ALA A 301 9.96 1.63 -19.16
N GLU A 302 10.64 0.72 -19.87
CA GLU A 302 10.02 -0.42 -20.53
C GLU A 302 9.36 -1.38 -19.52
N THR A 303 9.98 -1.58 -18.37
CA THR A 303 9.41 -2.40 -17.29
C THR A 303 8.20 -1.72 -16.67
N VAL A 304 8.26 -0.42 -16.41
CA VAL A 304 7.07 0.33 -15.94
C VAL A 304 5.94 0.19 -16.95
N ALA A 305 6.20 0.41 -18.24
CA ALA A 305 5.20 0.30 -19.29
C ALA A 305 4.60 -1.10 -19.39
N GLU A 306 5.42 -2.17 -19.31
CA GLU A 306 4.93 -3.57 -19.33
C GLU A 306 4.02 -3.86 -18.12
N PHE A 307 4.39 -3.39 -16.93
CA PHE A 307 3.63 -3.66 -15.72
C PHE A 307 2.34 -2.86 -15.59
N THR A 308 2.24 -1.70 -16.23
CA THR A 308 1.08 -0.81 -16.10
C THR A 308 0.08 -0.91 -17.25
N ARG A 309 0.45 -1.57 -18.38
CA ARG A 309 -0.50 -1.83 -19.46
C ARG A 309 -1.44 -2.98 -19.14
N ARG A 310 -2.66 -2.92 -19.66
CA ARG A 310 -3.62 -4.04 -19.61
C ARG A 310 -3.04 -5.28 -20.24
N GLN A 311 -3.24 -6.44 -19.60
CA GLN A 311 -2.69 -7.71 -20.03
C GLN A 311 -3.67 -8.56 -20.85
N ASP A 312 -4.96 -8.27 -20.76
CA ASP A 312 -6.03 -9.06 -21.42
C ASP A 312 -6.00 -10.56 -21.03
N ILE A 313 -5.69 -10.85 -19.76
CA ILE A 313 -5.63 -12.21 -19.22
C ILE A 313 -6.51 -12.30 -17.96
N PRO A 314 -7.61 -13.10 -18.02
CA PRO A 314 -8.19 -13.74 -19.21
C PRO A 314 -8.67 -12.71 -20.23
N VAL A 315 -8.98 -13.15 -21.44
CA VAL A 315 -9.50 -12.25 -22.50
C VAL A 315 -10.67 -11.41 -21.98
N GLY A 316 -10.63 -10.11 -22.21
CA GLY A 316 -11.59 -9.13 -21.70
C GLY A 316 -11.24 -8.57 -20.32
N SER A 317 -10.18 -9.05 -19.66
CA SER A 317 -9.74 -8.50 -18.38
C SER A 317 -9.07 -7.13 -18.56
N THR A 318 -9.44 -6.18 -17.70
CA THR A 318 -8.80 -4.85 -17.67
C THR A 318 -7.54 -4.82 -16.81
N ARG A 319 -7.16 -5.92 -16.12
CA ARG A 319 -6.03 -5.95 -15.19
C ARG A 319 -4.69 -5.77 -15.89
N ALA A 320 -3.82 -4.98 -15.24
CA ALA A 320 -2.40 -4.92 -15.53
C ALA A 320 -1.62 -5.87 -14.59
N LEU A 321 -0.30 -5.87 -14.63
CA LEU A 321 0.52 -6.73 -13.76
C LEU A 321 0.57 -6.17 -12.33
N GLY A 322 -0.23 -6.74 -11.45
CA GLY A 322 -0.42 -6.30 -10.06
C GLY A 322 -1.37 -5.10 -9.91
N TRP A 323 -1.47 -4.25 -10.93
CA TRP A 323 -2.28 -3.04 -10.90
C TRP A 323 -3.72 -3.28 -11.38
N ASP A 324 -4.64 -2.49 -10.83
CA ASP A 324 -5.97 -2.28 -11.38
C ASP A 324 -5.92 -1.19 -12.45
N THR A 325 -6.89 -1.20 -13.39
CA THR A 325 -7.10 -0.12 -14.36
C THR A 325 -8.59 0.28 -14.34
N PRO A 326 -8.98 1.45 -14.88
CA PRO A 326 -10.38 1.83 -14.94
C PRO A 326 -11.24 0.73 -15.56
N SER A 327 -12.37 0.41 -14.93
CA SER A 327 -13.32 -0.59 -15.46
C SER A 327 -13.98 -0.08 -16.72
N ASP A 328 -14.14 -0.95 -17.72
CA ASP A 328 -14.84 -0.59 -18.97
C ASP A 328 -16.37 -0.54 -18.75
N SER A 329 -16.88 -1.06 -17.64
CA SER A 329 -18.31 -1.03 -17.27
C SER A 329 -18.50 -1.19 -15.77
N GLY A 330 -19.62 -0.70 -15.25
CA GLY A 330 -19.99 -0.81 -13.84
C GLY A 330 -19.17 0.10 -12.93
N TYR A 331 -18.94 -0.33 -11.69
CA TYR A 331 -18.22 0.44 -10.70
C TYR A 331 -16.72 0.46 -10.99
N SER A 332 -16.13 1.66 -10.95
CA SER A 332 -14.67 1.84 -10.92
C SER A 332 -14.27 2.73 -9.74
N SER A 333 -13.31 2.29 -8.95
CA SER A 333 -12.73 3.12 -7.90
C SER A 333 -11.85 4.25 -8.45
N ALA A 334 -11.53 4.20 -9.75
CA ALA A 334 -10.89 5.27 -10.52
C ALA A 334 -11.84 6.44 -10.86
N GLY A 335 -13.13 6.30 -10.56
CA GLY A 335 -14.17 7.19 -11.10
C GLY A 335 -14.44 6.91 -12.57
N SER A 336 -15.03 7.90 -13.26
CA SER A 336 -15.41 7.82 -14.66
C SER A 336 -14.57 8.71 -15.59
N LYS A 337 -13.66 9.51 -15.05
CA LYS A 337 -12.96 10.59 -15.76
C LYS A 337 -11.44 10.39 -15.90
N LEU A 338 -10.84 9.49 -15.13
CA LEU A 338 -9.45 9.13 -15.34
C LEU A 338 -9.26 8.49 -16.73
N SER A 339 -8.07 8.68 -17.33
CA SER A 339 -7.76 8.13 -18.65
C SER A 339 -7.81 6.59 -18.64
N ARG A 340 -8.01 6.00 -19.83
CA ARG A 340 -8.05 4.55 -19.97
C ARG A 340 -6.70 3.87 -19.63
N HIS A 341 -5.60 4.60 -19.75
CA HIS A 341 -4.26 4.13 -19.41
C HIS A 341 -3.89 4.35 -17.94
N SER A 342 -4.81 4.91 -17.15
CA SER A 342 -4.62 5.03 -15.71
C SER A 342 -4.49 3.66 -15.07
N PHE A 343 -3.66 3.60 -14.03
CA PHE A 343 -3.46 2.41 -13.23
C PHE A 343 -3.43 2.77 -11.74
N GLY A 344 -3.84 1.84 -10.92
CA GLY A 344 -3.95 2.12 -9.49
C GLY A 344 -4.31 0.87 -8.70
N HIS A 345 -4.69 1.05 -7.47
CA HIS A 345 -5.24 0.01 -6.61
C HIS A 345 -5.96 0.61 -5.41
N THR A 346 -6.73 -0.21 -4.72
CA THR A 346 -7.40 0.16 -3.47
C THR A 346 -6.95 -0.72 -2.31
N GLY A 347 -7.11 -0.21 -1.08
CA GLY A 347 -6.91 -0.98 0.14
C GLY A 347 -8.20 -1.13 0.95
N TYR A 348 -8.38 -2.27 1.58
CA TYR A 348 -9.59 -2.59 2.36
C TYR A 348 -9.86 -1.58 3.47
N THR A 349 -8.81 -1.06 4.08
CA THR A 349 -8.85 -0.04 5.15
C THR A 349 -9.39 1.32 4.71
N GLY A 350 -9.56 1.54 3.39
CA GLY A 350 -10.11 2.77 2.83
C GLY A 350 -9.12 3.55 1.98
N THR A 351 -7.95 3.01 1.73
CA THR A 351 -6.89 3.65 0.96
C THR A 351 -7.07 3.45 -0.55
N SER A 352 -6.56 4.37 -1.36
CA SER A 352 -6.43 4.24 -2.81
C SER A 352 -5.27 5.07 -3.37
N LEU A 353 -4.71 4.59 -4.46
CA LEU A 353 -3.66 5.24 -5.25
C LEU A 353 -4.02 5.06 -6.72
N TRP A 354 -4.18 6.15 -7.45
CA TRP A 354 -4.42 6.17 -8.89
C TRP A 354 -3.40 7.08 -9.58
N LEU A 355 -2.85 6.61 -10.68
CA LEU A 355 -1.90 7.33 -11.54
C LEU A 355 -2.49 7.42 -12.94
N ASP A 356 -2.47 8.60 -13.52
CA ASP A 356 -2.94 8.88 -14.88
C ASP A 356 -1.76 9.38 -15.72
N PRO A 357 -1.12 8.51 -16.50
CA PRO A 357 0.06 8.89 -17.28
C PRO A 357 -0.25 9.84 -18.43
N GLU A 358 -1.49 9.86 -18.96
CA GLU A 358 -1.87 10.79 -20.03
C GLU A 358 -1.92 12.23 -19.54
N ARG A 359 -2.26 12.43 -18.24
CA ARG A 359 -2.35 13.75 -17.60
C ARG A 359 -1.17 14.05 -16.71
N ASP A 360 -0.21 13.10 -16.62
CA ASP A 360 0.95 13.15 -15.71
C ASP A 360 0.52 13.55 -14.28
N GLN A 361 -0.54 12.87 -13.77
CA GLN A 361 -1.11 13.16 -12.46
C GLN A 361 -1.28 11.89 -11.61
N PHE A 362 -1.31 12.09 -10.29
CA PHE A 362 -1.71 11.04 -9.34
C PHE A 362 -2.70 11.57 -8.30
N ILE A 363 -3.49 10.63 -7.77
CA ILE A 363 -4.45 10.86 -6.69
C ILE A 363 -4.21 9.80 -5.62
N ILE A 364 -3.86 10.23 -4.42
CA ILE A 364 -3.67 9.39 -3.24
C ILE A 364 -4.73 9.76 -2.22
N LEU A 365 -5.59 8.81 -1.86
CA LEU A 365 -6.55 8.97 -0.77
C LEU A 365 -6.25 7.92 0.30
N LEU A 366 -5.86 8.36 1.47
CA LEU A 366 -5.64 7.50 2.63
C LEU A 366 -6.73 7.78 3.66
N THR A 367 -7.46 6.74 4.07
CA THR A 367 -8.48 6.81 5.12
C THR A 367 -8.39 5.59 6.03
N ASN A 368 -9.04 5.67 7.17
CA ASN A 368 -9.26 4.52 8.06
C ASN A 368 -10.76 4.18 8.17
N ARG A 369 -11.43 3.98 7.02
CA ARG A 369 -12.89 3.75 6.95
C ARG A 369 -13.36 2.57 7.79
N VAL A 370 -12.48 1.60 8.09
CA VAL A 370 -12.80 0.45 8.94
C VAL A 370 -12.86 0.79 10.43
N ASN A 371 -12.58 2.04 10.81
CA ASN A 371 -12.71 2.48 12.19
C ASN A 371 -14.13 3.05 12.44
N PRO A 372 -14.88 2.59 13.41
CA PRO A 372 -14.51 1.54 14.38
C PRO A 372 -14.78 0.11 13.84
N THR A 373 -15.46 -0.05 12.70
CA THR A 373 -15.88 -1.35 12.16
C THR A 373 -15.77 -1.42 10.65
N ARG A 374 -15.43 -2.61 10.12
CA ARG A 374 -15.38 -2.92 8.68
C ARG A 374 -16.73 -2.92 7.98
N ALA A 375 -17.86 -2.90 8.71
CA ALA A 375 -19.20 -2.89 8.13
C ALA A 375 -19.51 -1.65 7.28
N ASN A 376 -18.77 -0.54 7.48
CA ASN A 376 -18.93 0.68 6.71
C ASN A 376 -18.39 0.53 5.28
N THR A 377 -19.24 0.71 4.27
CA THR A 377 -18.90 0.60 2.84
C THR A 377 -18.99 1.92 2.06
N MET A 378 -19.27 3.04 2.72
CA MET A 378 -19.43 4.36 2.07
C MET A 378 -18.20 4.79 1.26
N ILE A 379 -17.01 4.32 1.64
CA ILE A 379 -15.76 4.60 0.95
C ILE A 379 -15.77 4.21 -0.54
N LEU A 380 -16.57 3.23 -0.94
CA LEU A 380 -16.67 2.82 -2.34
C LEU A 380 -17.13 3.99 -3.22
N HIS A 381 -18.16 4.71 -2.79
CA HIS A 381 -18.64 5.90 -3.49
C HIS A 381 -17.67 7.08 -3.37
N VAL A 382 -17.06 7.26 -2.19
CA VAL A 382 -16.15 8.39 -1.95
C VAL A 382 -14.92 8.33 -2.87
N ARG A 383 -14.33 7.16 -3.10
CA ARG A 383 -13.14 7.02 -3.97
C ARG A 383 -13.42 7.50 -5.40
N SER A 384 -14.49 6.98 -6.02
CA SER A 384 -14.84 7.33 -7.38
C SER A 384 -15.16 8.82 -7.52
N GLN A 385 -15.93 9.37 -6.58
CA GLN A 385 -16.30 10.78 -6.60
C GLN A 385 -15.10 11.71 -6.40
N VAL A 386 -14.18 11.38 -5.51
CA VAL A 386 -12.94 12.16 -5.31
C VAL A 386 -12.08 12.15 -6.58
N ALA A 387 -11.94 10.99 -7.24
CA ALA A 387 -11.20 10.90 -8.48
C ALA A 387 -11.80 11.79 -9.57
N ASP A 388 -13.12 11.75 -9.74
CA ASP A 388 -13.84 12.58 -10.73
C ASP A 388 -13.73 14.08 -10.40
N LEU A 389 -13.86 14.49 -9.13
CA LEU A 389 -13.72 15.88 -8.70
C LEU A 389 -12.30 16.44 -8.94
N VAL A 390 -11.27 15.61 -8.77
CA VAL A 390 -9.89 16.00 -9.05
C VAL A 390 -9.67 16.21 -10.55
N VAL A 391 -10.22 15.32 -11.40
CA VAL A 391 -10.13 15.50 -12.87
C VAL A 391 -10.95 16.72 -13.31
N ASP A 392 -12.12 16.97 -12.74
CA ASP A 392 -12.94 18.17 -13.02
C ASP A 392 -12.25 19.47 -12.63
N ALA A 393 -11.29 19.40 -11.70
CA ALA A 393 -10.52 20.57 -11.32
C ALA A 393 -9.41 20.94 -12.33
N LEU A 394 -9.12 20.08 -13.33
CA LEU A 394 -8.21 20.45 -14.41
C LEU A 394 -8.81 21.54 -15.29
N THR A 395 -8.01 22.55 -15.64
CA THR A 395 -8.42 23.63 -16.56
C THR A 395 -8.47 23.16 -18.01
N HIS A 396 -7.67 22.13 -18.33
CA HIS A 396 -7.60 21.48 -19.65
C HIS A 396 -7.52 19.95 -19.41
N PRO A 397 -8.64 19.27 -19.23
CA PRO A 397 -8.65 17.83 -18.92
C PRO A 397 -8.21 16.93 -20.10
N GLU A 398 -8.17 17.47 -21.33
CA GLU A 398 -7.75 16.77 -22.53
C GLU A 398 -6.25 16.80 -22.80
N LEU A 399 -5.45 17.47 -21.96
CA LEU A 399 -3.99 17.62 -22.13
C LEU A 399 -3.24 16.79 -21.11
#